data_b7d36cb8ecb28316c83f33f8bf3b2bb1
#
_entry.id   b7d36cb8ecb28316c83f33f8bf3b2bb1
#
_cell.length_a   1.000
_cell.length_b   1.000
_cell.length_c   1.000
_cell.angle_alpha   90.00
_cell.angle_beta   90.00
_cell.angle_gamma   90.00
#
_symmetry.space_group_name_H-M   'P 1'
#
loop_
_entity.id
_entity.type
_entity.pdbx_description
1 polymer ?
#
loop_
_entity_poly.entity_id
_entity_poly.type
_entity_poly.pdbx_seq_one_letter_code
_entity_poly.pdbx_strand_id
1 'polypeptide(L)'
;GADRAETLGALDELIQAGKIRSWGISNESAWGTMDFVARANASGVARPASIQNAYSLLNRKFELALAEIALRERVGLLAYAPVAAGVLTGKYLDDARPAGARNTLWPSNTRYFGDEAKAATQAYVTLAGECGISPEVLAHAFVLTRSFLTASIVGATQIWHLDRALEALDFVVGSELRSR
;
A
#
# COMPACT_ATOMS: atom_id res chain seq x y z
N GLY A 1 -4.54 -20.62 -13.30
CA GLY A 1 -4.53 -20.33 -11.85
C GLY A 1 -5.42 -21.36 -11.13
N ALA A 2 -5.29 -21.46 -9.81
CA ALA A 2 -6.17 -22.33 -9.00
C ALA A 2 -7.64 -21.91 -9.14
N ASP A 3 -8.56 -22.86 -9.03
CA ASP A 3 -9.98 -22.57 -9.01
C ASP A 3 -10.31 -21.79 -7.73
N ARG A 4 -11.03 -20.69 -7.90
CA ARG A 4 -11.43 -19.84 -6.77
C ARG A 4 -12.41 -20.54 -5.82
N ALA A 5 -13.26 -21.42 -6.33
CA ALA A 5 -14.16 -22.19 -5.49
C ALA A 5 -13.39 -23.17 -4.60
N GLU A 6 -12.39 -23.87 -5.15
CA GLU A 6 -11.47 -24.73 -4.38
C GLU A 6 -10.69 -23.91 -3.33
N THR A 7 -10.18 -22.73 -3.72
CA THR A 7 -9.47 -21.84 -2.80
C THR A 7 -10.36 -21.41 -1.62
N LEU A 8 -11.61 -21.02 -1.90
CA LEU A 8 -12.57 -20.63 -0.86
C LEU A 8 -12.90 -21.79 0.09
N GLY A 9 -13.11 -23.00 -0.45
CA GLY A 9 -13.36 -24.19 0.37
C GLY A 9 -12.20 -24.48 1.32
N ALA A 10 -10.96 -24.48 0.82
CA ALA A 10 -9.77 -24.72 1.64
C ALA A 10 -9.57 -23.65 2.73
N LEU A 11 -9.85 -22.36 2.42
CA LEU A 11 -9.77 -21.30 3.42
C LEU A 11 -10.85 -21.41 4.49
N ASP A 12 -12.06 -21.82 4.11
CA ASP A 12 -13.15 -22.06 5.05
C ASP A 12 -12.83 -23.23 5.99
N GLU A 13 -12.31 -24.34 5.47
CA GLU A 13 -11.84 -25.47 6.29
C GLU A 13 -10.80 -25.02 7.34
N LEU A 14 -9.87 -24.13 6.97
CA LEU A 14 -8.87 -23.61 7.90
C LEU A 14 -9.49 -22.72 9.00
N ILE A 15 -10.52 -21.94 8.66
CA ILE A 15 -11.28 -21.16 9.64
C ILE A 15 -12.06 -22.06 10.59
N GLN A 16 -12.80 -23.03 10.04
CA GLN A 16 -13.58 -23.98 10.85
C GLN A 16 -12.69 -24.83 11.78
N ALA A 17 -11.49 -25.17 11.33
CA ALA A 17 -10.48 -25.85 12.13
C ALA A 17 -9.78 -24.93 13.17
N GLY A 18 -10.12 -23.64 13.22
CA GLY A 18 -9.51 -22.65 14.12
C GLY A 18 -8.04 -22.32 13.84
N LYS A 19 -7.51 -22.72 12.66
CA LYS A 19 -6.12 -22.49 12.27
C LYS A 19 -5.84 -21.05 11.82
N ILE A 20 -6.84 -20.40 11.22
CA ILE A 20 -6.81 -18.97 10.86
C ILE A 20 -8.11 -18.33 11.33
N ARG A 21 -8.08 -17.04 11.61
CA ARG A 21 -9.26 -16.25 12.02
C ARG A 21 -9.93 -15.57 10.84
N SER A 22 -9.14 -15.16 9.86
CA SER A 22 -9.59 -14.46 8.66
C SER A 22 -8.55 -14.62 7.56
N TRP A 23 -8.92 -14.27 6.34
CA TRP A 23 -8.05 -14.29 5.18
C TRP A 23 -8.22 -13.02 4.35
N GLY A 24 -7.29 -12.75 3.47
CA GLY A 24 -7.31 -11.63 2.54
C GLY A 24 -6.74 -12.03 1.18
N ILE A 25 -6.94 -11.15 0.21
CA ILE A 25 -6.41 -11.28 -1.15
C ILE A 25 -5.26 -10.31 -1.37
N SER A 26 -4.46 -10.51 -2.41
CA SER A 26 -3.32 -9.65 -2.72
C SER A 26 -3.17 -9.43 -4.21
N ASN A 27 -2.92 -8.18 -4.59
CA ASN A 27 -2.70 -7.73 -5.98
C ASN A 27 -3.85 -8.11 -6.93
N GLU A 28 -5.05 -8.24 -6.37
CA GLU A 28 -6.22 -8.62 -7.15
C GLU A 28 -6.81 -7.38 -7.85
N SER A 29 -7.47 -7.61 -8.98
CA SER A 29 -8.22 -6.60 -9.70
C SER A 29 -9.56 -6.28 -9.03
N ALA A 30 -10.22 -5.20 -9.45
CA ALA A 30 -11.58 -4.87 -9.00
C ALA A 30 -12.55 -6.02 -9.29
N TRP A 31 -12.50 -6.57 -10.52
CA TRP A 31 -13.34 -7.71 -10.89
C TRP A 31 -13.02 -8.95 -10.04
N GLY A 32 -11.76 -9.29 -9.89
CA GLY A 32 -11.36 -10.46 -9.09
C GLY A 32 -11.73 -10.34 -7.62
N THR A 33 -11.63 -9.14 -7.04
CA THR A 33 -12.09 -8.86 -5.68
C THR A 33 -13.59 -9.11 -5.54
N MET A 34 -14.40 -8.57 -6.46
CA MET A 34 -15.84 -8.77 -6.44
C MET A 34 -16.25 -10.23 -6.69
N ASP A 35 -15.52 -10.96 -7.55
CA ASP A 35 -15.78 -12.38 -7.79
C ASP A 35 -15.52 -13.22 -6.53
N PHE A 36 -14.46 -12.95 -5.75
CA PHE A 36 -14.24 -13.57 -4.45
C PHE A 36 -15.36 -13.27 -3.46
N VAL A 37 -15.79 -12.00 -3.38
CA VAL A 37 -16.89 -11.58 -2.49
C VAL A 37 -18.20 -12.27 -2.88
N ALA A 38 -18.55 -12.26 -4.17
CA ALA A 38 -19.79 -12.86 -4.66
C ALA A 38 -19.85 -14.38 -4.42
N ARG A 39 -18.75 -15.09 -4.72
CA ARG A 39 -18.66 -16.54 -4.50
C ARG A 39 -18.72 -16.89 -3.02
N ALA A 40 -18.00 -16.15 -2.16
CA ALA A 40 -18.06 -16.39 -0.72
C ALA A 40 -19.48 -16.21 -0.18
N ASN A 41 -20.19 -15.15 -0.61
CA ASN A 41 -21.59 -14.94 -0.24
C ASN A 41 -22.51 -16.07 -0.73
N ALA A 42 -22.35 -16.49 -1.99
CA ALA A 42 -23.17 -17.57 -2.58
C ALA A 42 -22.96 -18.92 -1.90
N SER A 43 -21.74 -19.21 -1.44
CA SER A 43 -21.39 -20.45 -0.74
C SER A 43 -21.59 -20.38 0.77
N GLY A 44 -21.91 -19.23 1.33
CA GLY A 44 -22.09 -19.05 2.78
C GLY A 44 -20.79 -19.16 3.59
N VAL A 45 -19.62 -18.98 2.94
CA VAL A 45 -18.31 -19.05 3.60
C VAL A 45 -17.76 -17.67 3.93
N ALA A 46 -16.71 -17.62 4.73
CA ALA A 46 -16.09 -16.36 5.15
C ALA A 46 -15.57 -15.55 3.94
N ARG A 47 -15.91 -14.27 3.92
CA ARG A 47 -15.46 -13.31 2.90
C ARG A 47 -14.01 -12.86 3.14
N PRO A 48 -13.30 -12.36 2.13
CA PRO A 48 -12.00 -11.72 2.34
C PRO A 48 -12.16 -10.52 3.28
N ALA A 49 -11.36 -10.47 4.33
CA ALA A 49 -11.35 -9.36 5.29
C ALA A 49 -10.52 -8.17 4.81
N SER A 50 -9.55 -8.41 3.93
CA SER A 50 -8.64 -7.38 3.43
C SER A 50 -8.13 -7.69 2.04
N ILE A 51 -7.62 -6.64 1.39
CA ILE A 51 -6.84 -6.73 0.17
C ILE A 51 -5.48 -6.07 0.38
N GLN A 52 -4.39 -6.76 0.04
CA GLN A 52 -3.04 -6.22 0.11
C GLN A 52 -2.60 -5.77 -1.28
N ASN A 53 -2.55 -4.46 -1.51
CA ASN A 53 -2.15 -3.88 -2.79
C ASN A 53 -1.13 -2.75 -2.62
N ALA A 54 -0.36 -2.48 -3.69
CA ALA A 54 0.52 -1.32 -3.75
C ALA A 54 -0.28 -0.02 -3.67
N TYR A 55 0.08 0.84 -2.72
CA TYR A 55 -0.52 2.16 -2.60
C TYR A 55 0.49 3.16 -2.00
N SER A 56 0.69 4.29 -2.68
CA SER A 56 1.59 5.36 -2.28
C SER A 56 1.30 6.62 -3.09
N LEU A 57 1.99 7.72 -2.81
CA LEU A 57 1.97 8.94 -3.64
C LEU A 57 2.29 8.66 -5.12
N LEU A 58 3.18 7.70 -5.43
CA LEU A 58 3.52 7.31 -6.80
C LEU A 58 2.62 6.20 -7.39
N ASN A 59 1.72 5.62 -6.62
CA ASN A 59 0.83 4.55 -7.10
C ASN A 59 -0.55 4.68 -6.48
N ARG A 60 -1.41 5.38 -7.17
CA ARG A 60 -2.79 5.65 -6.75
C ARG A 60 -3.83 4.82 -7.51
N LYS A 61 -3.41 3.76 -8.21
CA LYS A 61 -4.32 2.91 -9.02
C LYS A 61 -5.46 2.30 -8.21
N PHE A 62 -5.25 2.07 -6.92
CA PHE A 62 -6.29 1.56 -6.01
C PHE A 62 -7.52 2.49 -5.96
N GLU A 63 -7.34 3.80 -6.11
CA GLU A 63 -8.41 4.79 -6.05
C GLU A 63 -9.38 4.70 -7.23
N LEU A 64 -8.98 4.12 -8.37
CA LEU A 64 -9.80 4.08 -9.59
C LEU A 64 -11.06 3.21 -9.45
N ALA A 65 -10.98 2.10 -8.70
CA ALA A 65 -12.11 1.20 -8.51
C ALA A 65 -12.08 0.47 -7.16
N LEU A 66 -10.90 -0.01 -6.71
CA LEU A 66 -10.77 -0.82 -5.49
C LEU A 66 -11.10 -0.03 -4.22
N ALA A 67 -10.90 1.28 -4.20
CA ALA A 67 -11.26 2.11 -3.05
C ALA A 67 -12.76 2.10 -2.78
N GLU A 68 -13.59 2.17 -3.81
CA GLU A 68 -15.05 2.06 -3.68
C GLU A 68 -15.44 0.67 -3.16
N ILE A 69 -14.87 -0.39 -3.74
CA ILE A 69 -15.12 -1.78 -3.30
C ILE A 69 -14.71 -1.96 -1.85
N ALA A 70 -13.52 -1.47 -1.47
CA ALA A 70 -13.03 -1.56 -0.10
C ALA A 70 -14.00 -0.96 0.92
N LEU A 71 -14.58 0.19 0.60
CA LEU A 71 -15.56 0.87 1.45
C LEU A 71 -16.91 0.17 1.48
N ARG A 72 -17.46 -0.19 0.31
CA ARG A 72 -18.78 -0.80 0.21
C ARG A 72 -18.82 -2.23 0.71
N GLU A 73 -17.80 -3.01 0.35
CA GLU A 73 -17.72 -4.43 0.71
C GLU A 73 -16.96 -4.69 2.01
N ARG A 74 -16.43 -3.65 2.66
CA ARG A 74 -15.63 -3.75 3.87
C ARG A 74 -14.43 -4.70 3.73
N VAL A 75 -13.78 -4.64 2.56
CA VAL A 75 -12.52 -5.35 2.26
C VAL A 75 -11.39 -4.32 2.33
N GLY A 76 -10.89 -4.06 3.52
CA GLY A 76 -9.99 -2.93 3.77
C GLY A 76 -8.60 -3.12 3.15
N LEU A 77 -7.96 -2.00 2.76
CA LEU A 77 -6.62 -2.01 2.17
C LEU A 77 -5.54 -2.22 3.23
N LEU A 78 -4.68 -3.20 3.00
CA LEU A 78 -3.35 -3.31 3.59
C LEU A 78 -2.36 -2.73 2.56
N ALA A 79 -1.96 -1.46 2.74
CA ALA A 79 -1.14 -0.76 1.77
C ALA A 79 0.33 -1.18 1.87
N TYR A 80 0.91 -1.77 0.83
CA TYR A 80 2.35 -2.03 0.79
C TYR A 80 3.09 -0.98 -0.03
N ALA A 81 4.37 -0.80 0.33
CA ALA A 81 5.33 0.15 -0.19
C ALA A 81 4.86 1.62 -0.12
N PRO A 82 4.41 2.12 1.05
CA PRO A 82 4.00 3.52 1.22
C PRO A 82 5.09 4.52 0.79
N VAL A 83 6.37 4.17 0.95
CA VAL A 83 7.53 4.94 0.46
C VAL A 83 8.03 4.51 -0.92
N ALA A 84 7.20 3.79 -1.72
CA ALA A 84 7.52 3.33 -3.09
C ALA A 84 8.87 2.60 -3.18
N ALA A 85 9.10 1.61 -2.31
CA ALA A 85 10.38 0.87 -2.21
C ALA A 85 11.61 1.78 -1.94
N GLY A 86 11.39 2.90 -1.24
CA GLY A 86 12.40 3.88 -0.90
C GLY A 86 12.62 4.96 -1.96
N VAL A 87 11.88 4.97 -3.05
CA VAL A 87 12.00 6.02 -4.09
C VAL A 87 11.52 7.37 -3.54
N LEU A 88 10.41 7.40 -2.83
CA LEU A 88 9.84 8.64 -2.25
C LEU A 88 10.72 9.29 -1.17
N THR A 89 11.79 8.64 -0.72
CA THR A 89 12.78 9.28 0.17
C THR A 89 13.68 10.29 -0.58
N GLY A 90 13.64 10.30 -1.91
CA GLY A 90 14.53 11.14 -2.74
C GLY A 90 15.93 10.58 -2.94
N LYS A 91 16.35 9.52 -2.22
CA LYS A 91 17.74 9.01 -2.24
C LYS A 91 18.21 8.44 -3.59
N TYR A 92 17.32 8.27 -4.55
CA TYR A 92 17.64 7.81 -5.90
C TYR A 92 17.51 8.91 -6.96
N LEU A 93 17.22 10.15 -6.56
CA LEU A 93 17.25 11.30 -7.46
C LEU A 93 18.67 11.48 -8.04
N ASP A 94 18.77 12.16 -9.16
CA ASP A 94 20.01 12.35 -9.89
C ASP A 94 20.76 11.04 -10.24
N ASP A 95 19.98 9.97 -10.45
CA ASP A 95 20.45 8.62 -10.74
C ASP A 95 21.38 8.02 -9.67
N ALA A 96 21.30 8.55 -8.44
CA ALA A 96 22.09 8.06 -7.32
C ALA A 96 21.79 6.58 -7.00
N ARG A 97 22.82 5.87 -6.57
CA ARG A 97 22.76 4.44 -6.18
C ARG A 97 23.45 4.24 -4.83
N PRO A 98 22.81 4.68 -3.71
CA PRO A 98 23.43 4.54 -2.40
C PRO A 98 23.75 3.09 -2.06
N ALA A 99 24.92 2.84 -1.50
CA ALA A 99 25.34 1.50 -1.08
C ALA A 99 24.35 0.91 -0.06
N GLY A 100 24.01 -0.37 -0.21
CA GLY A 100 23.06 -1.06 0.69
C GLY A 100 21.61 -0.67 0.50
N ALA A 101 21.28 0.31 -0.34
CA ALA A 101 19.90 0.67 -0.62
C ALA A 101 19.20 -0.39 -1.49
N ARG A 102 17.90 -0.61 -1.22
CA ARG A 102 17.11 -1.69 -1.85
C ARG A 102 17.25 -1.75 -3.37
N ASN A 103 17.02 -0.63 -4.07
CA ASN A 103 17.06 -0.62 -5.54
C ASN A 103 18.50 -0.58 -6.12
N THR A 104 19.51 -0.38 -5.27
CA THR A 104 20.92 -0.57 -5.63
C THR A 104 21.27 -2.05 -5.57
N LEU A 105 20.78 -2.77 -4.56
CA LEU A 105 20.99 -4.22 -4.42
C LEU A 105 20.16 -5.03 -5.40
N TRP A 106 18.95 -4.57 -5.76
CA TRP A 106 18.05 -5.22 -6.71
C TRP A 106 17.65 -4.25 -7.83
N PRO A 107 18.53 -3.99 -8.82
CA PRO A 107 18.33 -2.99 -9.87
C PRO A 107 17.21 -3.36 -10.87
N SER A 108 16.73 -4.60 -10.87
CA SER A 108 15.59 -5.04 -11.69
C SER A 108 14.25 -4.45 -11.23
N ASN A 109 14.18 -3.85 -10.06
CA ASN A 109 12.98 -3.16 -9.58
C ASN A 109 12.87 -1.76 -10.19
N THR A 110 12.32 -1.68 -11.40
CA THR A 110 12.25 -0.43 -12.20
C THR A 110 10.91 0.30 -12.07
N ARG A 111 9.96 -0.20 -11.29
CA ARG A 111 8.56 0.28 -11.23
C ARG A 111 8.41 1.81 -11.07
N TYR A 112 9.31 2.46 -10.35
CA TYR A 112 9.21 3.87 -9.97
C TYR A 112 10.43 4.70 -10.43
N PHE A 113 11.09 4.29 -11.53
CA PHE A 113 12.31 4.96 -12.05
C PHE A 113 12.11 5.66 -13.39
N GLY A 114 10.88 5.75 -13.92
CA GLY A 114 10.56 6.57 -15.08
C GLY A 114 10.62 8.07 -14.77
N ASP A 115 10.74 8.89 -15.81
CA ASP A 115 10.93 10.34 -15.67
C ASP A 115 9.77 11.02 -14.91
N GLU A 116 8.53 10.60 -15.15
CA GLU A 116 7.37 11.09 -14.41
C GLU A 116 7.46 10.80 -12.91
N ALA A 117 7.91 9.58 -12.55
CA ALA A 117 8.08 9.20 -11.14
C ALA A 117 9.23 9.96 -10.48
N LYS A 118 10.33 10.25 -11.24
CA LYS A 118 11.44 11.09 -10.75
C LYS A 118 10.95 12.52 -10.51
N ALA A 119 10.24 13.12 -11.47
CA ALA A 119 9.70 14.48 -11.34
C ALA A 119 8.71 14.58 -10.16
N ALA A 120 7.79 13.62 -10.03
CA ALA A 120 6.87 13.57 -8.90
C ALA A 120 7.60 13.39 -7.55
N THR A 121 8.62 12.51 -7.50
CA THR A 121 9.44 12.33 -6.29
C THR A 121 10.12 13.62 -5.89
N GLN A 122 10.73 14.34 -6.84
CA GLN A 122 11.37 15.64 -6.57
C GLN A 122 10.36 16.63 -6.00
N ALA A 123 9.15 16.72 -6.56
CA ALA A 123 8.10 17.60 -6.06
C ALA A 123 7.69 17.25 -4.62
N TYR A 124 7.52 15.96 -4.30
CA TYR A 124 7.18 15.53 -2.94
C TYR A 124 8.31 15.74 -1.93
N VAL A 125 9.57 15.58 -2.34
CA VAL A 125 10.74 15.90 -1.50
C VAL A 125 10.76 17.40 -1.18
N THR A 126 10.54 18.27 -2.18
CA THR A 126 10.44 19.73 -1.98
C THR A 126 9.29 20.06 -1.04
N LEU A 127 8.10 19.50 -1.28
CA LEU A 127 6.92 19.73 -0.45
C LEU A 127 7.13 19.32 1.02
N ALA A 128 7.77 18.18 1.26
CA ALA A 128 8.11 17.74 2.60
C ALA A 128 9.03 18.73 3.30
N GLY A 129 10.05 19.23 2.59
CA GLY A 129 10.94 20.28 3.10
C GLY A 129 10.21 21.59 3.46
N GLU A 130 9.27 22.03 2.64
CA GLU A 130 8.42 23.21 2.91
C GLU A 130 7.54 23.01 4.16
N CYS A 131 7.12 21.76 4.43
CA CYS A 131 6.37 21.38 5.63
C CYS A 131 7.25 21.14 6.86
N GLY A 132 8.57 21.20 6.74
CA GLY A 132 9.51 20.92 7.83
C GLY A 132 9.55 19.45 8.30
N ILE A 133 9.16 18.51 7.42
CA ILE A 133 9.15 17.05 7.69
C ILE A 133 10.02 16.29 6.70
N SER A 134 10.32 15.02 7.02
CA SER A 134 11.00 14.16 6.05
C SER A 134 10.04 13.66 4.96
N PRO A 135 10.55 13.34 3.75
CA PRO A 135 9.74 12.77 2.67
C PRO A 135 9.07 11.45 3.07
N GLU A 136 9.71 10.65 3.93
CA GLU A 136 9.15 9.41 4.47
C GLU A 136 7.89 9.68 5.31
N VAL A 137 7.95 10.69 6.18
CA VAL A 137 6.80 11.11 7.00
C VAL A 137 5.65 11.55 6.11
N LEU A 138 5.90 12.39 5.10
CA LEU A 138 4.88 12.80 4.15
C LEU A 138 4.25 11.61 3.43
N ALA A 139 5.07 10.66 2.95
CA ALA A 139 4.61 9.48 2.22
C ALA A 139 3.74 8.57 3.10
N HIS A 140 4.12 8.33 4.35
CA HIS A 140 3.32 7.55 5.30
C HIS A 140 2.03 8.29 5.68
N ALA A 141 2.12 9.58 6.02
CA ALA A 141 0.96 10.41 6.39
C ALA A 141 -0.09 10.45 5.27
N PHE A 142 0.33 10.58 4.00
CA PHE A 142 -0.59 10.50 2.87
C PHE A 142 -1.40 9.21 2.86
N VAL A 143 -0.76 8.05 3.04
CA VAL A 143 -1.43 6.75 3.05
C VAL A 143 -2.42 6.67 4.22
N LEU A 144 -2.02 7.14 5.40
CA LEU A 144 -2.83 7.12 6.62
C LEU A 144 -4.10 7.98 6.54
N THR A 145 -4.15 8.97 5.64
CA THR A 145 -5.37 9.81 5.46
C THR A 145 -6.51 9.12 4.72
N ARG A 146 -6.32 7.89 4.22
CA ARG A 146 -7.29 7.23 3.33
C ARG A 146 -8.32 6.45 4.10
N SER A 147 -9.62 6.75 3.89
CA SER A 147 -10.74 6.09 4.57
C SER A 147 -10.88 4.60 4.24
N PHE A 148 -10.33 4.14 3.11
CA PHE A 148 -10.30 2.74 2.71
C PHE A 148 -9.09 1.97 3.25
N LEU A 149 -8.17 2.64 3.95
CA LEU A 149 -7.00 2.00 4.56
C LEU A 149 -7.36 1.28 5.85
N THR A 150 -6.92 0.04 6.00
CA THR A 150 -6.93 -0.70 7.26
C THR A 150 -5.60 -0.61 7.97
N ALA A 151 -4.50 -0.82 7.22
CA ALA A 151 -3.15 -0.69 7.76
C ALA A 151 -2.13 -0.35 6.67
N SER A 152 -1.09 0.37 7.06
CA SER A 152 0.10 0.62 6.25
C SER A 152 1.18 -0.40 6.60
N ILE A 153 1.74 -1.08 5.58
CA ILE A 153 2.78 -2.08 5.76
C ILE A 153 4.14 -1.41 5.67
N VAL A 154 4.88 -1.44 6.76
CA VAL A 154 6.20 -0.82 6.88
C VAL A 154 7.30 -1.87 6.70
N GLY A 155 8.20 -1.66 5.74
CA GLY A 155 9.39 -2.47 5.50
C GLY A 155 10.63 -1.82 6.12
N ALA A 156 10.77 -1.88 7.46
CA ALA A 156 11.89 -1.29 8.17
C ALA A 156 13.10 -2.25 8.21
N THR A 157 14.28 -1.77 7.83
CA THR A 157 15.57 -2.46 7.99
C THR A 157 16.50 -1.75 8.96
N GLN A 158 16.10 -0.57 9.43
CA GLN A 158 16.75 0.25 10.43
C GLN A 158 15.69 0.81 11.39
N ILE A 159 16.07 1.09 12.64
CA ILE A 159 15.13 1.62 13.64
C ILE A 159 14.52 2.94 13.17
N TRP A 160 15.32 3.84 12.62
CA TRP A 160 14.82 5.14 12.15
C TRP A 160 13.76 5.05 11.01
N HIS A 161 13.70 3.95 10.24
CA HIS A 161 12.60 3.74 9.30
C HIS A 161 11.26 3.60 10.04
N LEU A 162 11.28 2.91 11.18
CA LEU A 162 10.10 2.76 12.02
C LEU A 162 9.74 4.09 12.68
N ASP A 163 10.75 4.83 13.18
CA ASP A 163 10.53 6.13 13.80
C ASP A 163 9.83 7.09 12.84
N ARG A 164 10.26 7.16 11.56
CA ARG A 164 9.60 7.97 10.53
C ARG A 164 8.15 7.52 10.23
N ALA A 165 7.90 6.24 10.23
CA ALA A 165 6.54 5.73 10.04
C ALA A 165 5.63 6.05 11.23
N LEU A 166 6.15 6.06 12.45
CA LEU A 166 5.42 6.45 13.66
C LEU A 166 5.19 7.97 13.73
N GLU A 167 6.20 8.77 13.40
CA GLU A 167 6.09 10.23 13.32
C GLU A 167 4.95 10.67 12.39
N ALA A 168 4.69 9.91 11.33
CA ALA A 168 3.59 10.18 10.40
C ALA A 168 2.20 10.07 11.03
N LEU A 169 2.05 9.39 12.16
CA LEU A 169 0.77 9.31 12.88
C LEU A 169 0.38 10.63 13.53
N ASP A 170 1.38 11.43 13.92
CA ASP A 170 1.19 12.73 14.57
C ASP A 170 1.13 13.87 13.55
N PHE A 171 1.47 13.62 12.27
CA PHE A 171 1.44 14.63 11.22
C PHE A 171 0.06 14.78 10.61
N VAL A 172 -0.56 15.95 10.80
CA VAL A 172 -1.89 16.26 10.25
C VAL A 172 -1.77 16.79 8.82
N VAL A 173 -2.22 16.01 7.85
CA VAL A 173 -2.33 16.46 6.45
C VAL A 173 -3.54 17.36 6.30
N GLY A 174 -3.33 18.66 6.38
CA GLY A 174 -4.38 19.68 6.22
C GLY A 174 -4.99 19.71 4.82
N SER A 175 -6.11 20.43 4.65
CA SER A 175 -6.82 20.53 3.35
C SER A 175 -5.96 21.19 2.27
N GLU A 176 -5.19 22.21 2.63
CA GLU A 176 -4.27 22.90 1.72
C GLU A 176 -3.18 21.95 1.18
N LEU A 177 -2.58 21.14 2.06
CA LEU A 177 -1.56 20.17 1.66
C LEU A 177 -2.15 19.05 0.77
N ARG A 178 -3.42 18.72 0.95
CA ARG A 178 -4.11 17.71 0.12
C ARG A 178 -4.40 18.20 -1.31
N SER A 179 -4.49 19.50 -1.52
CA SER A 179 -4.79 20.11 -2.82
C SER A 179 -3.54 20.38 -3.67
N ARG A 180 -2.35 20.29 -3.10
CA ARG A 180 -1.03 20.42 -3.73
C ARG A 180 -0.51 19.07 -4.21
#